data_17d130f599721f1ba92f462b45ae0389
#
_entry.id   17d130f599721f1ba92f462b45ae0389
#
_cell.length_a   1.000
_cell.length_b   1.000
_cell.length_c   1.000
_cell.angle_alpha   90.00
_cell.angle_beta   90.00
_cell.angle_gamma   90.00
#
_symmetry.space_group_name_H-M   'P 1'
#
loop_
_entity.id
_entity.type
_entity.pdbx_description
1 polymer ?
#
loop_
_entity_poly.entity_id
_entity_poly.type
_entity_poly.pdbx_seq_one_letter_code
_entity_poly.pdbx_strand_id
1 'polypeptide(L)'
;MGQTEIYQHFNREDHEFIDRCIELSERVVERYSVEVTGFLNPHQVTILRNVAASYQLQIFASSDEQKMEYAKVIVAPDYYQLDPSDFDLALLEMVYASKFHHLTHSQVLGTIVHQLGVERKSFGDILTSEGKIQVFVEQRFVHYFMDHIQKISRVPVKLREVPLSEQMIVEEESQQRDILVSSYRLDKVIAGTFKLSRSQASQLISSGLVKVNYGTTSNVSYAVGLNDLVSVRRFGRLKIVSENGISKSGKYKVTVEVLLSKK
;
A
#
# COMPACT_ATOMS: atom_id res chain seq x y z
N MET A 1 -10.39 -24.55 8.43
CA MET A 1 -11.43 -23.51 8.27
C MET A 1 -12.07 -23.72 6.92
N GLY A 2 -13.41 -23.78 6.83
CA GLY A 2 -14.07 -23.93 5.53
C GLY A 2 -13.96 -22.67 4.70
N GLN A 3 -13.90 -22.77 3.37
CA GLN A 3 -13.81 -21.59 2.45
C GLN A 3 -14.87 -20.53 2.78
N THR A 4 -16.06 -20.92 3.21
CA THR A 4 -17.16 -20.01 3.58
C THR A 4 -16.85 -19.09 4.78
N GLU A 5 -15.98 -19.50 5.69
CA GLU A 5 -15.61 -18.70 6.87
C GLU A 5 -14.67 -17.54 6.51
N ILE A 6 -13.82 -17.69 5.48
CA ILE A 6 -12.86 -16.66 5.07
C ILE A 6 -13.59 -15.41 4.60
N TYR A 7 -14.65 -15.56 3.78
CA TYR A 7 -15.40 -14.41 3.25
C TYR A 7 -16.12 -13.58 4.32
N GLN A 8 -16.45 -14.18 5.49
CA GLN A 8 -17.13 -13.48 6.58
C GLN A 8 -16.22 -12.46 7.29
N HIS A 9 -14.90 -12.60 7.16
CA HIS A 9 -13.92 -11.74 7.80
C HIS A 9 -13.49 -10.55 6.94
N PHE A 10 -13.89 -10.52 5.66
CA PHE A 10 -13.49 -9.49 4.71
C PHE A 10 -14.68 -8.83 4.01
N ASN A 11 -14.46 -7.63 3.48
CA ASN A 11 -15.49 -6.89 2.76
C ASN A 11 -15.81 -7.55 1.41
N ARG A 12 -17.00 -7.30 0.87
CA ARG A 12 -17.39 -7.81 -0.46
C ARG A 12 -16.42 -7.39 -1.58
N GLU A 13 -15.80 -6.22 -1.45
CA GLU A 13 -14.82 -5.70 -2.40
C GLU A 13 -13.54 -6.56 -2.46
N ASP A 14 -13.25 -7.31 -1.40
CA ASP A 14 -12.09 -8.20 -1.32
C ASP A 14 -12.36 -9.59 -1.94
N HIS A 15 -13.62 -9.95 -2.21
CA HIS A 15 -13.99 -11.32 -2.59
C HIS A 15 -13.26 -11.79 -3.87
N GLU A 16 -13.18 -10.96 -4.91
CA GLU A 16 -12.45 -11.30 -6.13
C GLU A 16 -10.95 -11.55 -5.87
N PHE A 17 -10.37 -10.82 -4.92
CA PHE A 17 -8.99 -11.05 -4.53
C PHE A 17 -8.82 -12.33 -3.69
N ILE A 18 -9.78 -12.62 -2.83
CA ILE A 18 -9.84 -13.88 -2.05
C ILE A 18 -9.92 -15.08 -2.99
N ASP A 19 -10.77 -15.03 -4.04
CA ASP A 19 -10.87 -16.08 -5.04
C ASP A 19 -9.53 -16.36 -5.71
N ARG A 20 -8.81 -15.31 -6.13
CA ARG A 20 -7.46 -15.42 -6.68
C ARG A 20 -6.45 -16.00 -5.69
N CYS A 21 -6.55 -15.68 -4.41
CA CYS A 21 -5.70 -16.26 -3.38
C CYS A 21 -5.98 -17.75 -3.18
N ILE A 22 -7.25 -18.16 -3.25
CA ILE A 22 -7.67 -19.56 -3.19
C ILE A 22 -7.08 -20.33 -4.38
N GLU A 23 -7.31 -19.86 -5.62
CA GLU A 23 -6.77 -20.47 -6.83
C GLU A 23 -5.24 -20.61 -6.80
N LEU A 24 -4.55 -19.56 -6.28
CA LEU A 24 -3.10 -19.58 -6.11
C LEU A 24 -2.69 -20.66 -5.12
N SER A 25 -3.35 -20.74 -3.97
CA SER A 25 -3.05 -21.72 -2.92
C SER A 25 -3.30 -23.15 -3.38
N GLU A 26 -4.40 -23.39 -4.12
CA GLU A 26 -4.72 -24.68 -4.73
C GLU A 26 -3.64 -25.11 -5.73
N ARG A 27 -3.16 -24.20 -6.60
CA ARG A 27 -2.06 -24.51 -7.53
C ARG A 27 -0.78 -24.91 -6.81
N VAL A 28 -0.44 -24.22 -5.72
CA VAL A 28 0.75 -24.55 -4.92
C VAL A 28 0.63 -25.97 -4.34
N VAL A 29 -0.54 -26.31 -3.78
CA VAL A 29 -0.80 -27.65 -3.19
C VAL A 29 -0.79 -28.72 -4.28
N GLU A 30 -1.50 -28.51 -5.39
CA GLU A 30 -1.64 -29.52 -6.46
C GLU A 30 -0.34 -29.79 -7.20
N ARG A 31 0.48 -28.75 -7.41
CA ARG A 31 1.71 -28.86 -8.21
C ARG A 31 2.96 -29.02 -7.38
N TYR A 32 2.84 -28.94 -6.04
CA TYR A 32 4.00 -28.88 -5.13
C TYR A 32 5.01 -27.82 -5.54
N SER A 33 4.51 -26.67 -6.05
CA SER A 33 5.31 -25.59 -6.60
C SER A 33 5.40 -24.40 -5.64
N VAL A 34 6.38 -23.53 -5.86
CA VAL A 34 6.48 -22.23 -5.23
C VAL A 34 5.90 -21.19 -6.18
N GLU A 35 5.03 -20.34 -5.70
CA GLU A 35 4.41 -19.26 -6.48
C GLU A 35 4.79 -17.90 -5.91
N VAL A 36 5.13 -16.95 -6.80
CA VAL A 36 5.49 -15.58 -6.42
C VAL A 36 4.46 -14.63 -6.99
N THR A 37 3.91 -13.77 -6.12
CA THR A 37 2.91 -12.79 -6.56
C THR A 37 3.57 -11.56 -7.21
N GLY A 38 2.78 -10.74 -7.90
CA GLY A 38 3.12 -9.33 -8.11
C GLY A 38 3.07 -8.55 -6.79
N PHE A 39 3.26 -7.24 -6.86
CA PHE A 39 3.21 -6.38 -5.69
C PHE A 39 1.80 -6.28 -5.11
N LEU A 40 1.68 -6.60 -3.82
CA LEU A 40 0.46 -6.56 -3.03
C LEU A 40 0.56 -5.47 -1.95
N ASN A 41 -0.54 -4.78 -1.68
CA ASN A 41 -0.60 -3.88 -0.53
C ASN A 41 -0.72 -4.66 0.80
N PRO A 42 -0.49 -4.05 1.98
CA PRO A 42 -0.54 -4.74 3.27
C PRO A 42 -1.86 -5.46 3.57
N HIS A 43 -3.00 -4.91 3.13
CA HIS A 43 -4.30 -5.55 3.28
C HIS A 43 -4.39 -6.84 2.46
N GLN A 44 -3.94 -6.80 1.21
CA GLN A 44 -3.87 -7.96 0.33
C GLN A 44 -2.92 -9.04 0.85
N VAL A 45 -1.77 -8.64 1.43
CA VAL A 45 -0.85 -9.58 2.08
C VAL A 45 -1.54 -10.28 3.26
N THR A 46 -2.31 -9.53 4.07
CA THR A 46 -3.08 -10.09 5.18
C THR A 46 -4.13 -11.10 4.70
N ILE A 47 -4.87 -10.78 3.64
CA ILE A 47 -5.85 -11.70 3.04
C ILE A 47 -5.15 -12.98 2.59
N LEU A 48 -4.06 -12.86 1.82
CA LEU A 48 -3.32 -14.01 1.30
C LEU A 48 -2.76 -14.88 2.43
N ARG A 49 -2.22 -14.29 3.51
CA ARG A 49 -1.77 -15.02 4.70
C ARG A 49 -2.90 -15.85 5.32
N ASN A 50 -4.09 -15.27 5.45
CA ASN A 50 -5.24 -15.98 6.03
C ASN A 50 -5.73 -17.12 5.13
N VAL A 51 -5.79 -16.90 3.82
CA VAL A 51 -6.17 -17.95 2.84
C VAL A 51 -5.14 -19.07 2.86
N ALA A 52 -3.87 -18.77 2.68
CA ALA A 52 -2.79 -19.76 2.60
C ALA A 52 -2.65 -20.59 3.89
N ALA A 53 -2.93 -20.00 5.05
CA ALA A 53 -2.95 -20.72 6.33
C ALA A 53 -3.99 -21.86 6.34
N SER A 54 -5.14 -21.72 5.66
CA SER A 54 -6.15 -22.78 5.54
C SER A 54 -5.69 -23.96 4.68
N TYR A 55 -4.70 -23.75 3.82
CA TYR A 55 -4.04 -24.76 2.98
C TYR A 55 -2.71 -25.26 3.59
N GLN A 56 -2.34 -24.84 4.81
CA GLN A 56 -1.10 -25.18 5.50
C GLN A 56 0.16 -24.78 4.69
N LEU A 57 0.07 -23.70 3.93
CA LEU A 57 1.18 -23.15 3.14
C LEU A 57 1.96 -22.10 3.92
N GLN A 58 3.24 -21.98 3.59
CA GLN A 58 4.11 -20.92 4.09
C GLN A 58 3.96 -19.65 3.26
N ILE A 59 4.07 -18.50 3.92
CA ILE A 59 4.02 -17.18 3.31
C ILE A 59 5.22 -16.35 3.75
N PHE A 60 5.96 -15.87 2.76
CA PHE A 60 7.06 -14.92 2.96
C PHE A 60 6.76 -13.64 2.17
N ALA A 61 6.86 -12.49 2.80
CA ALA A 61 6.66 -11.20 2.15
C ALA A 61 7.98 -10.44 2.04
N SER A 62 8.24 -9.83 0.90
CA SER A 62 9.46 -9.02 0.72
C SER A 62 9.52 -7.83 1.68
N SER A 63 8.39 -7.40 2.22
CA SER A 63 8.31 -6.39 3.28
C SER A 63 8.80 -6.87 4.65
N ASP A 64 9.03 -8.17 4.84
CA ASP A 64 9.61 -8.72 6.06
C ASP A 64 11.15 -8.50 6.06
N GLU A 65 11.76 -8.35 4.86
CA GLU A 65 13.20 -8.14 4.64
C GLU A 65 13.54 -6.68 4.25
N GLN A 66 12.66 -6.01 3.51
CA GLN A 66 12.86 -4.66 2.98
C GLN A 66 11.80 -3.69 3.53
N LYS A 67 12.19 -2.44 3.80
CA LYS A 67 11.22 -1.42 4.24
C LYS A 67 10.37 -0.95 3.05
N MET A 68 9.23 -1.59 2.83
CA MET A 68 8.31 -1.30 1.74
C MET A 68 6.85 -1.46 2.16
N GLU A 69 5.95 -0.71 1.51
CA GLU A 69 4.50 -0.81 1.71
C GLU A 69 3.90 -1.90 0.80
N TYR A 70 4.31 -1.92 -0.48
CA TYR A 70 3.85 -2.91 -1.45
C TYR A 70 4.86 -4.04 -1.56
N ALA A 71 4.47 -5.25 -1.18
CA ALA A 71 5.35 -6.41 -1.12
C ALA A 71 5.06 -7.43 -2.21
N LYS A 72 6.09 -8.11 -2.70
CA LYS A 72 5.95 -9.39 -3.39
C LYS A 72 5.85 -10.49 -2.34
N VAL A 73 5.04 -11.49 -2.60
CA VAL A 73 4.79 -12.57 -1.66
C VAL A 73 5.08 -13.91 -2.31
N ILE A 74 5.86 -14.74 -1.61
CA ILE A 74 6.10 -16.13 -1.94
C ILE A 74 5.09 -16.97 -1.17
N VAL A 75 4.36 -17.83 -1.90
CA VAL A 75 3.47 -18.86 -1.36
C VAL A 75 4.10 -20.21 -1.64
N ALA A 76 4.39 -20.98 -0.61
CA ALA A 76 5.22 -22.16 -0.74
C ALA A 76 4.74 -23.32 0.16
N PRO A 77 5.03 -24.58 -0.22
CA PRO A 77 4.87 -25.74 0.66
C PRO A 77 5.78 -25.69 1.87
N ASP A 78 5.55 -26.54 2.85
CA ASP A 78 6.27 -26.60 4.13
C ASP A 78 7.77 -26.96 4.01
N TYR A 79 8.17 -27.62 2.93
CA TYR A 79 9.58 -27.98 2.71
C TYR A 79 10.43 -26.82 2.14
N TYR A 80 9.82 -25.75 1.70
CA TYR A 80 10.52 -24.63 1.06
C TYR A 80 11.36 -23.84 2.10
N GLN A 81 12.59 -23.52 1.73
CA GLN A 81 13.46 -22.64 2.47
C GLN A 81 13.62 -21.33 1.71
N LEU A 82 13.36 -20.22 2.37
CA LEU A 82 13.40 -18.89 1.74
C LEU A 82 14.80 -18.55 1.23
N ASP A 83 14.90 -18.27 -0.06
CA ASP A 83 16.00 -17.52 -0.66
C ASP A 83 15.47 -16.12 -1.02
N PRO A 84 16.02 -15.01 -0.49
CA PRO A 84 15.57 -13.66 -0.82
C PRO A 84 15.58 -13.34 -2.32
N SER A 85 16.41 -14.01 -3.11
CA SER A 85 16.44 -13.82 -4.57
C SER A 85 15.18 -14.34 -5.25
N ASP A 86 14.45 -15.27 -4.62
CA ASP A 86 13.21 -15.84 -5.17
C ASP A 86 12.04 -14.85 -5.19
N PHE A 87 12.15 -13.71 -4.50
CA PHE A 87 11.18 -12.63 -4.67
C PHE A 87 11.20 -12.02 -6.08
N ASP A 88 12.26 -12.24 -6.86
CA ASP A 88 12.41 -11.68 -8.20
C ASP A 88 12.20 -10.15 -8.19
N LEU A 89 12.87 -9.49 -7.23
CA LEU A 89 12.72 -8.08 -6.88
C LEU A 89 13.97 -7.31 -7.31
N ALA A 90 13.78 -6.21 -8.00
CA ALA A 90 14.82 -5.28 -8.37
C ALA A 90 14.54 -3.85 -7.88
N LEU A 91 15.61 -3.09 -7.68
CA LEU A 91 15.55 -1.67 -7.32
C LEU A 91 16.16 -0.84 -8.45
N LEU A 92 15.38 0.04 -9.04
CA LEU A 92 15.82 0.99 -10.05
C LEU A 92 15.99 2.37 -9.45
N GLU A 93 17.11 3.01 -9.74
CA GLU A 93 17.39 4.40 -9.39
C GLU A 93 17.29 5.30 -10.60
N MET A 94 16.61 6.45 -10.44
CA MET A 94 16.47 7.46 -11.48
C MET A 94 17.55 8.52 -11.33
N VAL A 95 18.42 8.64 -12.32
CA VAL A 95 19.48 9.66 -12.42
C VAL A 95 18.98 10.81 -13.28
N TYR A 96 18.98 12.03 -12.75
CA TYR A 96 18.56 13.25 -13.45
C TYR A 96 19.28 14.48 -12.89
N ALA A 97 19.15 15.63 -13.56
CA ALA A 97 19.77 16.89 -13.15
C ALA A 97 19.01 17.51 -11.95
N SER A 98 19.10 16.89 -10.78
CA SER A 98 18.34 17.23 -9.56
C SER A 98 18.63 18.64 -9.01
N LYS A 99 19.78 19.24 -9.36
CA LYS A 99 20.10 20.64 -9.03
C LYS A 99 19.16 21.65 -9.70
N PHE A 100 18.58 21.29 -10.85
CA PHE A 100 17.75 22.17 -11.68
C PHE A 100 16.29 21.73 -11.75
N HIS A 101 16.00 20.50 -11.36
CA HIS A 101 14.68 19.91 -11.48
C HIS A 101 14.28 19.20 -10.19
N HIS A 102 13.03 19.35 -9.83
CA HIS A 102 12.43 18.60 -8.73
C HIS A 102 11.34 17.69 -9.31
N LEU A 103 11.51 16.39 -9.13
CA LEU A 103 10.52 15.38 -9.52
C LEU A 103 9.75 14.91 -8.30
N THR A 104 8.45 14.84 -8.44
CA THR A 104 7.55 14.38 -7.37
C THR A 104 7.14 12.93 -7.56
N HIS A 105 6.77 12.26 -6.48
CA HIS A 105 6.19 10.92 -6.51
C HIS A 105 5.03 10.81 -7.53
N SER A 106 4.13 11.78 -7.56
CA SER A 106 2.98 11.78 -8.47
C SER A 106 3.37 11.86 -9.94
N GLN A 107 4.43 12.59 -10.29
CA GLN A 107 4.93 12.67 -11.67
C GLN A 107 5.55 11.34 -12.11
N VAL A 108 6.33 10.70 -11.22
CA VAL A 108 6.92 9.38 -11.48
C VAL A 108 5.82 8.33 -11.65
N LEU A 109 4.89 8.25 -10.69
CA LEU A 109 3.76 7.32 -10.74
C LEU A 109 2.92 7.51 -12.02
N GLY A 110 2.60 8.75 -12.36
CA GLY A 110 1.84 9.07 -13.57
C GLY A 110 2.58 8.62 -14.83
N THR A 111 3.89 8.81 -14.91
CA THR A 111 4.70 8.35 -16.05
C THR A 111 4.70 6.83 -16.17
N ILE A 112 4.94 6.11 -15.06
CA ILE A 112 4.96 4.64 -15.06
C ILE A 112 3.60 4.08 -15.53
N VAL A 113 2.51 4.55 -14.94
CA VAL A 113 1.16 4.04 -15.24
C VAL A 113 0.72 4.38 -16.67
N HIS A 114 0.95 5.64 -17.12
CA HIS A 114 0.41 6.10 -18.40
C HIS A 114 1.31 5.84 -19.60
N GLN A 115 2.65 5.86 -19.43
CA GLN A 115 3.58 5.64 -20.56
C GLN A 115 3.90 4.17 -20.75
N LEU A 116 4.10 3.41 -19.68
CA LEU A 116 4.44 1.99 -19.79
C LEU A 116 3.21 1.09 -19.94
N GLY A 117 2.03 1.57 -19.52
CA GLY A 117 0.83 0.74 -19.54
C GLY A 117 0.93 -0.50 -18.64
N VAL A 118 1.87 -0.51 -17.69
CA VAL A 118 2.04 -1.64 -16.76
C VAL A 118 0.99 -1.59 -15.66
N GLU A 119 0.54 -2.75 -15.25
CA GLU A 119 -0.40 -2.87 -14.15
C GLU A 119 0.27 -2.48 -12.83
N ARG A 120 -0.51 -1.96 -11.86
CA ARG A 120 0.01 -1.54 -10.55
C ARG A 120 0.75 -2.66 -9.81
N LYS A 121 0.37 -3.90 -10.05
CA LYS A 121 1.03 -5.09 -9.45
C LYS A 121 2.44 -5.37 -9.98
N SER A 122 2.87 -4.70 -11.07
CA SER A 122 4.19 -4.93 -11.68
C SER A 122 5.29 -4.08 -11.08
N PHE A 123 4.97 -3.12 -10.22
CA PHE A 123 5.95 -2.29 -9.51
C PHE A 123 5.50 -1.99 -8.09
N GLY A 124 6.46 -1.82 -7.19
CA GLY A 124 6.25 -1.55 -5.77
C GLY A 124 6.26 -0.06 -5.44
N ASP A 125 6.94 0.27 -4.35
CA ASP A 125 7.03 1.63 -3.86
C ASP A 125 7.92 2.49 -4.74
N ILE A 126 7.52 3.75 -4.87
CA ILE A 126 8.33 4.82 -5.44
C ILE A 126 8.86 5.63 -4.26
N LEU A 127 10.16 5.52 -4.01
CA LEU A 127 10.84 6.23 -2.95
C LEU A 127 11.36 7.56 -3.50
N THR A 128 11.03 8.68 -2.87
CA THR A 128 11.48 10.00 -3.30
C THR A 128 12.12 10.74 -2.13
N SER A 129 13.35 11.19 -2.33
CA SER A 129 14.08 12.07 -1.42
C SER A 129 14.71 13.21 -2.21
N GLU A 130 15.34 14.17 -1.56
CA GLU A 130 15.98 15.28 -2.26
C GLU A 130 16.99 14.80 -3.30
N GLY A 131 16.66 15.02 -4.58
CA GLY A 131 17.53 14.72 -5.70
C GLY A 131 17.68 13.23 -6.06
N LYS A 132 17.05 12.33 -5.35
CA LYS A 132 17.15 10.88 -5.58
C LYS A 132 15.75 10.24 -5.63
N ILE A 133 15.54 9.34 -6.59
CA ILE A 133 14.29 8.60 -6.76
C ILE A 133 14.64 7.14 -7.01
N GLN A 134 13.96 6.26 -6.30
CA GLN A 134 14.07 4.82 -6.51
C GLN A 134 12.68 4.20 -6.70
N VAL A 135 12.59 3.11 -7.44
CA VAL A 135 11.36 2.35 -7.63
C VAL A 135 11.64 0.85 -7.58
N PHE A 136 10.85 0.13 -6.80
CA PHE A 136 10.86 -1.33 -6.80
C PHE A 136 10.09 -1.85 -8.01
N VAL A 137 10.67 -2.81 -8.73
CA VAL A 137 10.05 -3.46 -9.89
C VAL A 137 10.26 -4.96 -9.82
N GLU A 138 9.47 -5.73 -10.58
CA GLU A 138 9.81 -7.13 -10.83
C GLU A 138 11.05 -7.21 -11.72
N GLN A 139 11.99 -8.12 -11.44
CA GLN A 139 13.25 -8.27 -12.16
C GLN A 139 13.06 -8.38 -13.68
N ARG A 140 12.02 -9.10 -14.12
CA ARG A 140 11.68 -9.25 -15.55
C ARG A 140 11.36 -7.93 -16.26
N PHE A 141 10.97 -6.88 -15.52
CA PHE A 141 10.64 -5.57 -16.08
C PHE A 141 11.78 -4.56 -16.03
N VAL A 142 12.94 -4.89 -15.45
CA VAL A 142 14.09 -3.98 -15.33
C VAL A 142 14.46 -3.36 -16.67
N HIS A 143 14.75 -4.18 -17.68
CA HIS A 143 15.12 -3.68 -19.02
C HIS A 143 13.99 -2.88 -19.65
N TYR A 144 12.74 -3.33 -19.51
CA TYR A 144 11.58 -2.62 -20.05
C TYR A 144 11.46 -1.21 -19.47
N PHE A 145 11.64 -1.06 -18.16
CA PHE A 145 11.62 0.26 -17.51
C PHE A 145 12.79 1.13 -17.95
N MET A 146 14.01 0.57 -18.04
CA MET A 146 15.20 1.30 -18.44
C MET A 146 15.11 1.81 -19.87
N ASP A 147 14.56 1.03 -20.78
CA ASP A 147 14.47 1.37 -22.20
C ASP A 147 13.36 2.39 -22.50
N HIS A 148 12.25 2.33 -21.77
CA HIS A 148 11.06 3.12 -22.10
C HIS A 148 10.87 4.36 -21.22
N ILE A 149 11.49 4.43 -20.04
CA ILE A 149 11.44 5.65 -19.21
C ILE A 149 12.69 6.50 -19.48
N GLN A 150 12.62 7.38 -20.44
CA GLN A 150 13.69 8.32 -20.77
C GLN A 150 13.42 9.75 -20.25
N LYS A 151 12.20 10.03 -19.82
CA LYS A 151 11.79 11.32 -19.23
C LYS A 151 10.65 11.16 -18.26
N ILE A 152 10.63 11.97 -17.22
CA ILE A 152 9.49 12.15 -16.30
C ILE A 152 8.94 13.56 -16.52
N SER A 153 7.69 13.66 -16.96
CA SER A 153 7.14 14.94 -17.45
C SER A 153 8.02 15.53 -18.57
N ARG A 154 8.78 16.61 -18.30
CA ARG A 154 9.69 17.26 -19.23
C ARG A 154 11.17 17.04 -18.88
N VAL A 155 11.46 16.34 -17.80
CA VAL A 155 12.82 16.15 -17.27
C VAL A 155 13.41 14.87 -17.84
N PRO A 156 14.52 14.92 -18.56
CA PRO A 156 15.24 13.72 -18.98
C PRO A 156 15.72 12.93 -17.76
N VAL A 157 15.54 11.62 -17.77
CA VAL A 157 16.00 10.71 -16.73
C VAL A 157 16.71 9.50 -17.35
N LYS A 158 17.61 8.90 -16.61
CA LYS A 158 18.21 7.61 -16.92
C LYS A 158 18.00 6.68 -15.73
N LEU A 159 17.49 5.49 -15.97
CA LEU A 159 17.36 4.48 -14.94
C LEU A 159 18.61 3.59 -14.90
N ARG A 160 18.98 3.18 -13.70
CA ARG A 160 20.00 2.14 -13.47
C ARG A 160 19.51 1.20 -12.38
N GLU A 161 19.83 -0.06 -12.52
CA GLU A 161 19.63 -1.03 -11.46
C GLU A 161 20.68 -0.83 -10.35
N VAL A 162 20.25 -0.93 -9.10
CA VAL A 162 21.11 -0.81 -7.92
C VAL A 162 20.80 -1.96 -6.95
N PRO A 163 21.78 -2.40 -6.14
CA PRO A 163 21.54 -3.42 -5.12
C PRO A 163 20.41 -3.01 -4.17
N LEU A 164 19.62 -3.97 -3.67
CA LEU A 164 18.57 -3.72 -2.67
C LEU A 164 19.12 -3.10 -1.39
N SER A 165 20.39 -3.37 -1.05
CA SER A 165 21.08 -2.74 0.09
C SER A 165 21.29 -1.22 -0.05
N GLU A 166 21.16 -0.67 -1.26
CA GLU A 166 21.19 0.77 -1.53
C GLU A 166 19.81 1.43 -1.46
N GLN A 167 18.81 0.71 -0.98
CA GLN A 167 17.47 1.26 -0.77
C GLN A 167 17.53 2.52 0.09
N MET A 168 16.90 3.58 -0.39
CA MET A 168 16.71 4.80 0.41
C MET A 168 15.71 4.55 1.54
N ILE A 169 16.08 4.99 2.74
CA ILE A 169 15.14 5.10 3.84
C ILE A 169 14.45 6.46 3.73
N VAL A 170 13.19 6.46 3.33
CA VAL A 170 12.37 7.65 3.32
C VAL A 170 11.64 7.71 4.66
N GLU A 171 11.97 8.71 5.46
CA GLU A 171 11.19 9.01 6.66
C GLU A 171 9.96 9.81 6.23
N GLU A 172 8.79 9.22 6.46
CA GLU A 172 7.53 9.94 6.30
C GLU A 172 7.37 10.87 7.50
N GLU A 173 7.27 12.16 7.27
CA GLU A 173 6.98 13.14 8.32
C GLU A 173 5.52 12.99 8.78
N SER A 174 5.28 11.99 9.61
CA SER A 174 3.99 11.81 10.27
C SER A 174 3.88 12.74 11.49
N GLN A 175 2.67 13.19 11.76
CA GLN A 175 2.36 14.02 12.93
C GLN A 175 1.29 13.33 13.76
N GLN A 176 1.54 13.17 15.04
CA GLN A 176 0.48 12.74 15.95
C GLN A 176 -0.44 13.92 16.29
N ARG A 177 -1.75 13.66 16.24
CA ARG A 177 -2.78 14.64 16.58
C ARG A 177 -3.84 14.01 17.46
N ASP A 178 -4.22 14.72 18.52
CA ASP A 178 -5.38 14.34 19.33
C ASP A 178 -6.63 14.99 18.77
N ILE A 179 -7.64 14.17 18.51
CA ILE A 179 -8.95 14.60 18.04
C ILE A 179 -10.04 14.19 19.01
N LEU A 180 -11.13 14.96 19.01
CA LEU A 180 -12.35 14.65 19.77
C LEU A 180 -13.47 14.31 18.79
N VAL A 181 -13.96 13.08 18.83
CA VAL A 181 -15.03 12.60 17.96
C VAL A 181 -16.20 12.09 18.78
N SER A 182 -17.42 12.34 18.33
CA SER A 182 -18.62 11.83 19.01
C SER A 182 -18.94 10.36 18.70
N SER A 183 -18.26 9.78 17.71
CA SER A 183 -18.23 8.34 17.40
C SER A 183 -17.13 8.06 16.40
N TYR A 184 -16.77 6.78 16.23
CA TYR A 184 -15.75 6.31 15.29
C TYR A 184 -16.23 6.24 13.82
N ARG A 185 -17.28 6.98 13.46
CA ARG A 185 -17.75 7.05 12.09
C ARG A 185 -16.71 7.76 11.23
N LEU A 186 -16.49 7.23 10.03
CA LEU A 186 -15.49 7.71 9.07
C LEU A 186 -15.60 9.21 8.77
N ASP A 187 -16.84 9.70 8.54
CA ASP A 187 -17.12 11.13 8.30
C ASP A 187 -16.65 12.03 9.45
N LYS A 188 -16.80 11.57 10.70
CA LYS A 188 -16.42 12.34 11.88
C LYS A 188 -14.91 12.30 12.14
N VAL A 189 -14.29 11.15 11.93
CA VAL A 189 -12.83 11.01 12.09
C VAL A 189 -12.10 11.84 11.04
N ILE A 190 -12.51 11.77 9.76
CA ILE A 190 -11.93 12.59 8.68
C ILE A 190 -12.13 14.09 8.98
N ALA A 191 -13.35 14.51 9.35
CA ALA A 191 -13.63 15.91 9.67
C ALA A 191 -12.76 16.43 10.81
N GLY A 192 -12.61 15.65 11.90
CA GLY A 192 -11.77 16.01 13.06
C GLY A 192 -10.29 16.08 12.71
N THR A 193 -9.78 15.12 11.93
CA THR A 193 -8.36 15.04 11.60
C THR A 193 -7.91 16.14 10.65
N PHE A 194 -8.66 16.36 9.57
CA PHE A 194 -8.29 17.31 8.51
C PHE A 194 -8.93 18.70 8.67
N LYS A 195 -9.64 18.95 9.78
CA LYS A 195 -10.34 20.21 10.07
C LYS A 195 -11.34 20.58 8.97
N LEU A 196 -12.10 19.61 8.50
CA LEU A 196 -13.16 19.75 7.51
C LEU A 196 -14.53 19.84 8.18
N SER A 197 -15.51 20.41 7.47
CA SER A 197 -16.89 20.23 7.86
C SER A 197 -17.33 18.77 7.65
N ARG A 198 -18.29 18.31 8.43
CA ARG A 198 -18.82 16.95 8.27
C ARG A 198 -19.43 16.73 6.87
N SER A 199 -20.04 17.76 6.28
CA SER A 199 -20.58 17.70 4.92
C SER A 199 -19.46 17.49 3.89
N GLN A 200 -18.34 18.20 3.99
CA GLN A 200 -17.17 18.01 3.12
C GLN A 200 -16.58 16.60 3.26
N ALA A 201 -16.44 16.10 4.49
CA ALA A 201 -15.95 14.72 4.71
C ALA A 201 -16.89 13.68 4.09
N SER A 202 -18.22 13.84 4.27
CA SER A 202 -19.23 12.97 3.67
C SER A 202 -19.19 13.00 2.15
N GLN A 203 -18.99 14.17 1.54
CA GLN A 203 -18.87 14.31 0.09
C GLN A 203 -17.63 13.59 -0.46
N LEU A 204 -16.46 13.71 0.22
CA LEU A 204 -15.25 13.00 -0.17
C LEU A 204 -15.47 11.48 -0.16
N ILE A 205 -16.10 10.95 0.89
CA ILE A 205 -16.41 9.52 1.02
C ILE A 205 -17.36 9.07 -0.11
N SER A 206 -18.48 9.75 -0.28
CA SER A 206 -19.49 9.40 -1.29
C SER A 206 -18.97 9.50 -2.73
N SER A 207 -17.95 10.36 -2.97
CA SER A 207 -17.31 10.51 -4.28
C SER A 207 -16.19 9.47 -4.51
N GLY A 208 -15.99 8.46 -3.65
CA GLY A 208 -14.96 7.43 -3.81
C GLY A 208 -13.52 7.97 -3.66
N LEU A 209 -13.34 9.11 -3.00
CA LEU A 209 -12.04 9.73 -2.77
C LEU A 209 -11.39 9.30 -1.44
N VAL A 210 -12.01 8.36 -0.74
CA VAL A 210 -11.57 7.83 0.54
C VAL A 210 -11.36 6.32 0.44
N LYS A 211 -10.26 5.85 0.99
CA LYS A 211 -9.96 4.42 1.17
C LYS A 211 -9.79 4.12 2.65
N VAL A 212 -10.30 2.99 3.08
CA VAL A 212 -10.03 2.42 4.39
C VAL A 212 -9.31 1.09 4.17
N ASN A 213 -8.13 0.94 4.77
CA ASN A 213 -7.29 -0.25 4.60
C ASN A 213 -7.10 -0.63 3.13
N TYR A 214 -6.80 0.37 2.27
CA TYR A 214 -6.62 0.30 0.81
C TYR A 214 -7.89 0.05 -0.02
N GLY A 215 -9.01 -0.37 0.59
CA GLY A 215 -10.32 -0.50 -0.07
C GLY A 215 -11.02 0.86 -0.22
N THR A 216 -11.56 1.15 -1.39
CA THR A 216 -12.39 2.36 -1.60
C THR A 216 -13.74 2.17 -0.92
N THR A 217 -14.21 3.15 -0.16
CA THR A 217 -15.52 3.08 0.47
C THR A 217 -16.36 4.30 0.17
N SER A 218 -17.66 4.08 -0.06
CA SER A 218 -18.69 5.13 -0.16
C SER A 218 -19.57 5.19 1.09
N ASN A 219 -19.33 4.29 2.06
CA ASN A 219 -20.11 4.24 3.29
C ASN A 219 -19.64 5.32 4.28
N VAL A 220 -20.40 6.43 4.30
CA VAL A 220 -20.14 7.58 5.21
C VAL A 220 -20.19 7.18 6.68
N SER A 221 -20.95 6.15 7.02
CA SER A 221 -21.14 5.65 8.38
C SER A 221 -20.18 4.53 8.76
N TYR A 222 -19.23 4.17 7.87
CA TYR A 222 -18.23 3.14 8.16
C TYR A 222 -17.58 3.39 9.53
N ALA A 223 -17.55 2.37 10.37
CA ALA A 223 -16.92 2.45 11.68
C ALA A 223 -15.44 2.12 11.54
N VAL A 224 -14.57 3.11 11.78
CA VAL A 224 -13.12 2.91 11.82
C VAL A 224 -12.65 2.57 13.23
N GLY A 225 -11.63 1.74 13.34
CA GLY A 225 -11.08 1.26 14.59
C GLY A 225 -9.59 1.49 14.76
N LEU A 226 -9.05 0.98 15.85
CA LEU A 226 -7.61 1.03 16.15
C LEU A 226 -6.81 0.34 15.02
N ASN A 227 -5.73 0.98 14.60
CA ASN A 227 -4.86 0.59 13.49
C ASN A 227 -5.44 0.71 12.08
N ASP A 228 -6.71 1.11 11.91
CA ASP A 228 -7.23 1.40 10.57
C ASP A 228 -6.47 2.55 9.91
N LEU A 229 -6.08 2.33 8.65
CA LEU A 229 -5.48 3.31 7.78
C LEU A 229 -6.53 3.93 6.86
N VAL A 230 -6.75 5.23 6.99
CA VAL A 230 -7.68 5.97 6.14
C VAL A 230 -6.88 6.88 5.22
N SER A 231 -7.02 6.69 3.91
CA SER A 231 -6.41 7.55 2.90
C SER A 231 -7.48 8.47 2.31
N VAL A 232 -7.23 9.79 2.34
CA VAL A 232 -8.13 10.81 1.81
C VAL A 232 -7.42 11.56 0.70
N ARG A 233 -7.91 11.40 -0.53
CA ARG A 233 -7.29 11.99 -1.73
C ARG A 233 -7.11 13.50 -1.58
N ARG A 234 -5.90 14.00 -1.85
CA ARG A 234 -5.44 15.40 -1.72
C ARG A 234 -5.23 15.89 -0.28
N PHE A 235 -5.64 15.15 0.74
CA PHE A 235 -5.45 15.54 2.14
C PHE A 235 -4.31 14.77 2.80
N GLY A 236 -4.20 13.48 2.51
CA GLY A 236 -3.18 12.60 3.07
C GLY A 236 -3.75 11.31 3.65
N ARG A 237 -3.01 10.74 4.58
CA ARG A 237 -3.39 9.51 5.27
C ARG A 237 -3.52 9.79 6.77
N LEU A 238 -4.41 9.07 7.44
CA LEU A 238 -4.47 9.02 8.90
C LEU A 238 -4.54 7.57 9.35
N LYS A 239 -3.92 7.28 10.49
CA LYS A 239 -4.01 6.00 11.17
C LYS A 239 -4.46 6.24 12.61
N ILE A 240 -5.43 5.49 13.11
CA ILE A 240 -5.83 5.54 14.52
C ILE A 240 -4.80 4.75 15.32
N VAL A 241 -4.05 5.43 16.20
CA VAL A 241 -2.95 4.81 16.97
C VAL A 241 -3.29 4.57 18.43
N SER A 242 -4.20 5.35 19.03
CA SER A 242 -4.69 5.07 20.38
C SER A 242 -6.05 5.66 20.66
N GLU A 243 -6.73 5.04 21.61
CA GLU A 243 -8.01 5.47 22.20
C GLU A 243 -7.76 5.91 23.63
N ASN A 244 -7.96 7.21 23.93
CA ASN A 244 -7.56 7.83 25.19
C ASN A 244 -8.76 8.12 26.12
N GLY A 245 -9.80 7.30 26.01
CA GLY A 245 -11.00 7.42 26.83
C GLY A 245 -11.99 8.49 26.36
N ILE A 246 -12.81 8.98 27.27
CA ILE A 246 -13.94 9.87 26.97
C ILE A 246 -13.70 11.24 27.65
N SER A 247 -14.00 12.31 26.93
CA SER A 247 -13.95 13.68 27.47
C SER A 247 -15.11 13.96 28.41
N LYS A 248 -15.03 15.03 29.20
CA LYS A 248 -16.13 15.51 30.06
C LYS A 248 -17.44 15.78 29.29
N SER A 249 -17.35 16.06 27.99
CA SER A 249 -18.49 16.30 27.10
C SER A 249 -18.99 15.02 26.38
N GLY A 250 -18.56 13.84 26.78
CA GLY A 250 -19.00 12.57 26.20
C GLY A 250 -18.38 12.23 24.85
N LYS A 251 -17.34 12.92 24.41
CA LYS A 251 -16.63 12.63 23.15
C LYS A 251 -15.44 11.72 23.39
N TYR A 252 -15.19 10.81 22.44
CA TYR A 252 -13.99 9.97 22.44
C TYR A 252 -12.76 10.82 22.15
N LYS A 253 -11.70 10.59 22.93
CA LYS A 253 -10.36 11.15 22.72
C LYS A 253 -9.56 10.13 21.94
N VAL A 254 -9.11 10.49 20.73
CA VAL A 254 -8.42 9.58 19.82
C VAL A 254 -7.14 10.23 19.37
N THR A 255 -6.01 9.54 19.46
CA THR A 255 -4.77 9.95 18.83
C THR A 255 -4.70 9.33 17.44
N VAL A 256 -4.47 10.18 16.45
CA VAL A 256 -4.26 9.78 15.06
C VAL A 256 -2.86 10.19 14.61
N GLU A 257 -2.21 9.29 13.92
CA GLU A 257 -0.99 9.59 13.16
C GLU A 257 -1.39 10.06 11.77
N VAL A 258 -0.92 11.23 11.36
CA VAL A 258 -1.33 11.90 10.12
C VAL A 258 -0.14 12.13 9.24
N LEU A 259 -0.20 11.64 8.01
CA LEU A 259 0.71 11.96 6.91
C LEU A 259 -0.02 12.89 5.96
N LEU A 260 0.37 14.17 5.92
CA LEU A 260 -0.25 15.14 5.02
C LEU A 260 0.25 14.96 3.59
N SER A 261 -0.66 15.12 2.62
CA SER A 261 -0.27 15.16 1.21
C SER A 261 0.63 16.39 0.99
N LYS A 262 1.85 16.20 0.49
CA LYS A 262 2.69 17.31 0.05
C LYS A 262 1.99 17.97 -1.15
N LYS A 263 1.80 19.29 -1.07
CA LYS A 263 1.16 20.10 -2.14
C LYS A 263 2.05 20.20 -3.35
#